data_822d07cd6829d820832d122b978f5f45
#
_entry.id   822d07cd6829d820832d122b978f5f45
#
_cell.length_a   1.000
_cell.length_b   1.000
_cell.length_c   1.000
_cell.angle_alpha   90.00
_cell.angle_beta   90.00
_cell.angle_gamma   90.00
#
_symmetry.space_group_name_H-M   'P 1'
#
loop_
_entity.id
_entity.type
_entity.pdbx_description
1 polymer ?
#
loop_
_entity_poly.entity_id
_entity_poly.type
_entity_poly.pdbx_seq_one_letter_code
_entity_poly.pdbx_strand_id
1 'polypeptide(L)'
;MILVSNADNRDHAASIRALFAGADYVRVAVAFLKRAGAEFIVPLLEERLVAGATVQAFVGTDFFHTDPSALENLLKLKQRFGACSIHVADRAPATFHPKVYSAHADGKYRSLIGSANLTGGALGRNEEVSISLTHLAGDEVTTSLESMFQRYRTWSRMQDLDPLVLQQYSSDHAIDKRERKKYEKARDVALPKGIDLRVISDWHNRYLADPKAMSDLAVRKRARAKALRLQRTIAVLADRPITMASKDQLRDGLRDLMGSSGGAHLWSSGSIPRQGSKALEHEKPMIRLFALASAMSRRQPQEGYDAMRKAAATIPGVGLNMATELLCTFAPRRYAVYNGNTVGALRALGIETARHANFGAIGPARYAQLCDTIRALAGRIGTSDLSTADAFLNWIYWEVKAGRLKRKNS
;
A
#
# COMPACT_ATOMS: atom_id res chain seq x y z
N MET A 1 6.96 20.26 -32.27
CA MET A 1 7.02 19.04 -31.45
C MET A 1 8.41 18.46 -31.48
N ILE A 2 9.04 18.20 -30.35
CA ILE A 2 10.41 17.66 -30.23
C ILE A 2 10.37 16.52 -29.20
N LEU A 3 11.02 15.39 -29.52
CA LEU A 3 11.27 14.31 -28.57
C LEU A 3 12.42 14.70 -27.65
N VAL A 4 12.26 14.47 -26.36
CA VAL A 4 13.27 14.67 -25.30
C VAL A 4 13.56 13.32 -24.66
N SER A 5 14.83 12.96 -24.59
CA SER A 5 15.31 11.70 -23.97
C SER A 5 16.63 11.97 -23.25
N ASN A 6 16.80 11.34 -22.08
CA ASN A 6 18.06 11.41 -21.35
C ASN A 6 19.21 10.64 -22.02
N ALA A 7 18.90 9.81 -23.01
CA ALA A 7 19.91 9.10 -23.82
C ALA A 7 20.62 10.04 -24.83
N ASP A 8 19.98 11.17 -25.16
CA ASP A 8 20.50 12.17 -26.07
C ASP A 8 21.05 13.38 -25.31
N ASN A 9 21.79 14.30 -25.95
CA ASN A 9 22.34 15.51 -25.35
C ASN A 9 21.26 16.53 -24.89
N ARG A 10 20.00 16.17 -24.89
CA ARG A 10 18.84 16.97 -24.44
C ARG A 10 18.16 16.29 -23.27
N ASP A 11 18.81 16.31 -22.11
CA ASP A 11 18.23 15.76 -20.90
C ASP A 11 16.99 16.56 -20.41
N HIS A 12 16.23 15.94 -19.53
CA HIS A 12 15.02 16.55 -18.99
C HIS A 12 15.33 17.78 -18.14
N ALA A 13 16.49 17.85 -17.46
CA ALA A 13 16.89 19.02 -16.68
C ALA A 13 17.11 20.23 -17.58
N ALA A 14 17.85 20.10 -18.67
CA ALA A 14 18.08 21.18 -19.63
C ALA A 14 16.75 21.61 -20.28
N SER A 15 15.89 20.64 -20.64
CA SER A 15 14.60 20.92 -21.27
C SER A 15 13.64 21.68 -20.34
N ILE A 16 13.58 21.33 -19.03
CA ILE A 16 12.76 22.04 -18.05
C ILE A 16 13.29 23.45 -17.80
N ARG A 17 14.62 23.66 -17.73
CA ARG A 17 15.23 25.01 -17.62
C ARG A 17 14.82 25.89 -18.81
N ALA A 18 14.98 25.38 -20.03
CA ALA A 18 14.61 26.09 -21.25
C ALA A 18 13.10 26.36 -21.31
N LEU A 19 12.27 25.44 -20.82
CA LEU A 19 10.82 25.59 -20.75
C LEU A 19 10.42 26.80 -19.88
N PHE A 20 11.05 26.96 -18.71
CA PHE A 20 10.70 28.00 -17.74
C PHE A 20 11.40 29.35 -17.98
N ALA A 21 12.40 29.40 -18.85
CA ALA A 21 13.10 30.64 -19.18
C ALA A 21 12.12 31.68 -19.69
N GLY A 22 12.12 32.88 -19.05
CA GLY A 22 11.24 33.99 -19.39
C GLY A 22 9.74 33.79 -19.17
N ALA A 23 9.34 32.71 -18.51
CA ALA A 23 7.91 32.42 -18.31
C ALA A 23 7.26 33.40 -17.31
N ASP A 24 6.06 33.86 -17.64
CA ASP A 24 5.15 34.64 -16.79
C ASP A 24 4.12 33.77 -16.07
N TYR A 25 3.95 32.52 -16.52
CA TYR A 25 3.11 31.52 -15.87
C TYR A 25 3.72 30.11 -15.98
N VAL A 26 3.89 29.44 -14.85
CA VAL A 26 4.46 28.10 -14.76
C VAL A 26 3.51 27.14 -14.05
N ARG A 27 3.28 25.98 -14.65
CA ARG A 27 2.50 24.87 -14.06
C ARG A 27 3.28 23.57 -14.09
N VAL A 28 3.24 22.85 -12.98
CA VAL A 28 3.91 21.56 -12.82
C VAL A 28 2.92 20.55 -12.24
N ALA A 29 2.79 19.36 -12.83
CA ALA A 29 2.07 18.24 -12.25
C ALA A 29 2.94 16.98 -12.31
N VAL A 30 3.35 16.46 -11.15
CA VAL A 30 4.22 15.29 -11.06
C VAL A 30 3.71 14.28 -10.04
N ALA A 31 3.87 12.99 -10.37
CA ALA A 31 3.52 11.93 -9.45
C ALA A 31 4.42 11.89 -8.21
N PHE A 32 5.71 12.15 -8.40
CA PHE A 32 6.70 12.04 -7.33
C PHE A 32 7.69 13.21 -7.36
N LEU A 33 7.98 13.73 -6.16
CA LEU A 33 8.98 14.76 -5.94
C LEU A 33 10.00 14.24 -4.91
N LYS A 34 11.25 14.09 -5.34
CA LYS A 34 12.37 13.74 -4.47
C LYS A 34 13.17 14.96 -4.08
N ARG A 35 14.00 14.84 -3.04
CA ARG A 35 14.88 15.90 -2.58
C ARG A 35 15.69 16.52 -3.72
N ALA A 36 16.39 15.69 -4.51
CA ALA A 36 17.16 16.18 -5.66
C ALA A 36 16.31 16.89 -6.73
N GLY A 37 15.05 16.45 -6.91
CA GLY A 37 14.09 17.13 -7.78
C GLY A 37 13.66 18.50 -7.24
N ALA A 38 13.48 18.62 -5.92
CA ALA A 38 13.17 19.90 -5.29
C ALA A 38 14.38 20.86 -5.33
N GLU A 39 15.58 20.35 -5.05
CA GLU A 39 16.83 21.13 -5.16
C GLU A 39 17.05 21.68 -6.58
N PHE A 40 16.58 20.98 -7.60
CA PHE A 40 16.60 21.42 -8.99
C PHE A 40 15.48 22.43 -9.31
N ILE A 41 14.22 22.11 -8.96
CA ILE A 41 13.07 22.87 -9.45
C ILE A 41 12.81 24.16 -8.66
N VAL A 42 13.01 24.16 -7.33
CA VAL A 42 12.68 25.30 -6.47
C VAL A 42 13.41 26.58 -6.86
N PRO A 43 14.73 26.58 -7.15
CA PRO A 43 15.41 27.76 -7.60
C PRO A 43 14.85 28.33 -8.92
N LEU A 44 14.43 27.48 -9.86
CA LEU A 44 13.84 27.89 -11.13
C LEU A 44 12.45 28.52 -10.92
N LEU A 45 11.65 27.98 -10.04
CA LEU A 45 10.34 28.55 -9.69
C LEU A 45 10.49 29.85 -8.92
N GLU A 46 11.45 29.94 -8.00
CA GLU A 46 11.76 31.17 -7.26
C GLU A 46 12.19 32.28 -8.17
N GLU A 47 13.10 32.01 -9.12
CA GLU A 47 13.54 32.99 -10.13
C GLU A 47 12.34 33.55 -10.91
N ARG A 48 11.40 32.72 -11.31
CA ARG A 48 10.21 33.17 -12.03
C ARG A 48 9.26 33.98 -11.14
N LEU A 49 9.06 33.56 -9.88
CA LEU A 49 8.24 34.31 -8.91
C LEU A 49 8.82 35.68 -8.59
N VAL A 50 10.16 35.81 -8.45
CA VAL A 50 10.85 37.10 -8.30
C VAL A 50 10.65 37.97 -9.52
N ALA A 51 10.60 37.39 -10.73
CA ALA A 51 10.29 38.08 -11.97
C ALA A 51 8.81 38.45 -12.16
N GLY A 52 7.93 38.17 -11.16
CA GLY A 52 6.50 38.45 -11.18
C GLY A 52 5.62 37.39 -11.82
N ALA A 53 6.16 36.21 -12.13
CA ALA A 53 5.39 35.13 -12.69
C ALA A 53 4.44 34.48 -11.64
N THR A 54 3.40 33.80 -12.15
CA THR A 54 2.53 32.95 -11.36
C THR A 54 3.00 31.51 -11.46
N VAL A 55 3.04 30.79 -10.32
CA VAL A 55 3.45 29.39 -10.23
C VAL A 55 2.36 28.54 -9.63
N GLN A 56 2.09 27.40 -10.24
CA GLN A 56 1.16 26.41 -9.74
C GLN A 56 1.78 25.00 -9.83
N ALA A 57 1.82 24.27 -8.71
CA ALA A 57 2.33 22.91 -8.70
C ALA A 57 1.37 21.90 -8.03
N PHE A 58 1.29 20.72 -8.62
CA PHE A 58 0.49 19.57 -8.17
C PHE A 58 1.43 18.37 -7.98
N VAL A 59 1.50 17.86 -6.77
CA VAL A 59 2.45 16.80 -6.41
C VAL A 59 1.70 15.60 -5.82
N GLY A 60 1.95 14.41 -6.36
CA GLY A 60 1.43 13.17 -5.80
C GLY A 60 2.14 12.76 -4.52
N THR A 61 1.39 12.17 -3.59
CA THR A 61 1.91 11.61 -2.33
C THR A 61 1.71 10.09 -2.24
N ASP A 62 1.25 9.48 -3.31
CA ASP A 62 1.01 8.04 -3.38
C ASP A 62 2.29 7.24 -3.09
N PHE A 63 2.13 6.10 -2.42
CA PHE A 63 3.21 5.17 -2.05
C PHE A 63 4.32 5.76 -1.17
N PHE A 64 4.15 6.96 -0.63
CA PHE A 64 5.20 7.68 0.09
C PHE A 64 6.49 7.87 -0.73
N HIS A 65 6.35 8.00 -2.05
CA HIS A 65 7.49 8.23 -2.93
C HIS A 65 7.94 9.69 -2.99
N THR A 66 7.09 10.64 -2.60
CA THR A 66 7.48 12.04 -2.45
C THR A 66 8.19 12.26 -1.11
N ASP A 67 9.31 12.97 -1.11
CA ASP A 67 10.05 13.24 0.12
C ASP A 67 9.42 14.41 0.90
N PRO A 68 9.17 14.28 2.23
CA PRO A 68 8.62 15.38 3.03
C PRO A 68 9.47 16.66 2.98
N SER A 69 10.80 16.54 2.99
CA SER A 69 11.70 17.69 2.86
C SER A 69 11.58 18.42 1.52
N ALA A 70 11.19 17.71 0.47
CA ALA A 70 10.93 18.31 -0.83
C ALA A 70 9.62 19.12 -0.83
N LEU A 71 8.59 18.63 -0.16
CA LEU A 71 7.35 19.39 0.05
C LEU A 71 7.57 20.59 0.98
N GLU A 72 8.43 20.46 1.99
CA GLU A 72 8.81 21.58 2.87
C GLU A 72 9.45 22.73 2.08
N ASN A 73 10.33 22.44 1.12
CA ASN A 73 10.93 23.46 0.26
C ASN A 73 9.87 24.17 -0.61
N LEU A 74 8.91 23.43 -1.17
CA LEU A 74 7.78 24.03 -1.89
C LEU A 74 6.86 24.85 -0.99
N LEU A 75 6.62 24.40 0.24
CA LEU A 75 5.83 25.15 1.22
C LEU A 75 6.50 26.50 1.57
N LYS A 76 7.81 26.50 1.81
CA LYS A 76 8.58 27.73 2.06
C LYS A 76 8.47 28.71 0.88
N LEU A 77 8.54 28.20 -0.34
CA LEU A 77 8.36 29.01 -1.54
C LEU A 77 6.95 29.63 -1.58
N LYS A 78 5.91 28.82 -1.37
CA LYS A 78 4.52 29.28 -1.30
C LYS A 78 4.30 30.34 -0.22
N GLN A 79 4.91 30.19 0.95
CA GLN A 79 4.77 31.16 2.05
C GLN A 79 5.40 32.52 1.76
N ARG A 80 6.42 32.54 0.91
CA ARG A 80 7.14 33.78 0.53
C ARG A 80 6.48 34.54 -0.61
N PHE A 81 5.73 33.84 -1.48
CA PHE A 81 5.19 34.44 -2.70
C PHE A 81 3.68 34.17 -2.83
N GLY A 82 2.86 35.22 -2.80
CA GLY A 82 1.40 35.11 -2.96
C GLY A 82 0.96 34.60 -4.34
N ALA A 83 1.80 34.70 -5.35
CA ALA A 83 1.55 34.16 -6.69
C ALA A 83 1.96 32.70 -6.84
N CYS A 84 2.29 31.99 -5.74
CA CYS A 84 2.67 30.60 -5.71
C CYS A 84 1.56 29.73 -5.07
N SER A 85 1.01 28.81 -5.81
CA SER A 85 0.05 27.82 -5.29
C SER A 85 0.60 26.39 -5.41
N ILE A 86 0.61 25.66 -4.32
CA ILE A 86 1.11 24.28 -4.25
C ILE A 86 0.02 23.37 -3.71
N HIS A 87 -0.27 22.33 -4.44
CA HIS A 87 -1.28 21.35 -4.08
C HIS A 87 -0.67 19.94 -4.02
N VAL A 88 -1.18 19.12 -3.10
CA VAL A 88 -0.77 17.72 -2.97
C VAL A 88 -1.99 16.80 -3.14
N ALA A 89 -1.81 15.75 -3.93
CA ALA A 89 -2.85 14.73 -4.08
C ALA A 89 -2.78 13.76 -2.90
N ASP A 90 -3.89 13.64 -2.14
CA ASP A 90 -4.00 12.65 -1.07
C ASP A 90 -4.08 11.22 -1.65
N ARG A 91 -3.66 10.27 -0.83
CA ARG A 91 -3.63 8.85 -1.18
C ARG A 91 -5.03 8.27 -1.32
N ALA A 92 -5.27 7.60 -2.44
CA ALA A 92 -6.53 6.90 -2.68
C ALA A 92 -6.30 5.65 -3.57
N PRO A 93 -7.36 4.88 -3.86
CA PRO A 93 -7.25 3.72 -4.75
C PRO A 93 -6.70 4.02 -6.15
N ALA A 94 -7.01 5.21 -6.70
CA ALA A 94 -6.46 5.66 -7.98
C ALA A 94 -5.22 6.54 -7.75
N THR A 95 -4.11 6.21 -8.38
CA THR A 95 -2.83 6.92 -8.25
C THR A 95 -2.85 8.24 -9.04
N PHE A 96 -2.37 9.34 -8.43
CA PHE A 96 -2.07 10.56 -9.16
C PHE A 96 -0.71 10.41 -9.86
N HIS A 97 -0.70 10.25 -11.20
CA HIS A 97 0.52 9.85 -11.90
C HIS A 97 0.89 10.69 -13.14
N PRO A 98 0.58 12.01 -13.22
CA PRO A 98 1.04 12.86 -14.31
C PRO A 98 2.54 13.17 -14.22
N LYS A 99 3.13 13.58 -15.35
CA LYS A 99 4.43 14.23 -15.46
C LYS A 99 4.27 15.26 -16.58
N VAL A 100 3.85 16.43 -16.18
CA VAL A 100 3.53 17.55 -17.07
C VAL A 100 4.16 18.82 -16.53
N TYR A 101 4.92 19.47 -17.35
CA TYR A 101 5.49 20.78 -17.12
C TYR A 101 4.95 21.70 -18.20
N SER A 102 4.42 22.85 -17.84
CA SER A 102 3.85 23.82 -18.77
C SER A 102 4.25 25.23 -18.38
N ALA A 103 4.55 26.05 -19.36
CA ALA A 103 4.91 27.44 -19.17
C ALA A 103 4.27 28.31 -20.27
N HIS A 104 3.96 29.55 -19.93
CA HIS A 104 3.60 30.59 -20.86
C HIS A 104 4.70 31.65 -20.88
N ALA A 105 5.13 32.07 -22.06
CA ALA A 105 6.09 33.15 -22.27
C ALA A 105 5.88 33.75 -23.66
N ASP A 106 5.97 35.06 -23.79
CA ASP A 106 5.92 35.77 -25.06
C ASP A 106 4.70 35.39 -25.93
N GLY A 107 3.52 35.25 -25.31
CA GLY A 107 2.26 34.88 -25.99
C GLY A 107 2.20 33.43 -26.47
N LYS A 108 3.16 32.57 -26.11
CA LYS A 108 3.23 31.17 -26.49
C LYS A 108 3.21 30.28 -25.27
N TYR A 109 2.51 29.16 -25.37
CA TYR A 109 2.57 28.07 -24.40
C TYR A 109 3.64 27.06 -24.81
N ARG A 110 4.39 26.60 -23.85
CA ARG A 110 5.35 25.50 -24.00
C ARG A 110 5.02 24.41 -22.99
N SER A 111 5.12 23.17 -23.38
CA SER A 111 4.81 22.03 -22.50
C SER A 111 5.76 20.87 -22.73
N LEU A 112 6.14 20.18 -21.64
CA LEU A 112 6.88 18.93 -21.65
C LEU A 112 6.03 17.88 -20.98
N ILE A 113 5.65 16.82 -21.71
CA ILE A 113 4.73 15.79 -21.26
C ILE A 113 5.36 14.41 -21.51
N GLY A 114 5.46 13.58 -20.47
CA GLY A 114 6.05 12.25 -20.65
C GLY A 114 6.22 11.45 -19.38
N SER A 115 7.38 10.80 -19.22
CA SER A 115 7.66 9.87 -18.13
C SER A 115 8.41 10.48 -16.94
N ALA A 116 9.09 11.62 -17.12
CA ALA A 116 10.03 12.19 -16.15
C ALA A 116 9.37 12.84 -14.92
N ASN A 117 9.55 12.22 -13.75
CA ASN A 117 9.22 12.84 -12.46
C ASN A 117 10.30 13.83 -12.00
N LEU A 118 10.02 14.61 -10.96
CA LEU A 118 11.03 15.46 -10.30
C LEU A 118 11.90 14.63 -9.33
N THR A 119 12.81 13.84 -9.91
CA THR A 119 13.77 13.01 -9.19
C THR A 119 15.15 13.13 -9.84
N GLY A 120 16.22 12.97 -9.05
CA GLY A 120 17.59 13.07 -9.60
C GLY A 120 17.88 12.05 -10.72
N GLY A 121 17.22 10.90 -10.71
CA GLY A 121 17.31 9.93 -11.80
C GLY A 121 16.60 10.38 -13.05
N ALA A 122 15.36 10.84 -12.95
CA ALA A 122 14.53 11.24 -14.08
C ALA A 122 15.06 12.51 -14.79
N LEU A 123 15.77 13.38 -14.07
CA LEU A 123 16.33 14.59 -14.64
C LEU A 123 17.52 14.37 -15.60
N GLY A 124 18.20 13.22 -15.53
CA GLY A 124 19.35 13.01 -16.41
C GLY A 124 19.93 11.59 -16.49
N ARG A 125 19.61 10.67 -15.56
CA ARG A 125 20.25 9.35 -15.49
C ARG A 125 19.36 8.17 -15.91
N ASN A 126 18.05 8.29 -15.68
CA ASN A 126 17.12 7.25 -16.07
C ASN A 126 16.81 7.32 -17.57
N GLU A 127 16.39 6.22 -18.13
CA GLU A 127 15.75 6.17 -19.43
C GLU A 127 14.36 6.81 -19.30
N GLU A 128 14.24 8.06 -19.73
CA GLU A 128 13.00 8.83 -19.71
C GLU A 128 12.72 9.39 -21.09
N VAL A 129 11.45 9.45 -21.46
CA VAL A 129 11.00 9.98 -22.75
C VAL A 129 9.86 10.96 -22.54
N SER A 130 9.97 12.13 -23.16
CA SER A 130 8.93 13.16 -23.13
C SER A 130 8.79 13.84 -24.49
N ILE A 131 7.64 14.44 -24.73
CA ILE A 131 7.39 15.29 -25.89
C ILE A 131 7.39 16.76 -25.42
N SER A 132 8.21 17.60 -26.04
CA SER A 132 8.17 19.05 -25.90
C SER A 132 7.33 19.65 -27.04
N LEU A 133 6.37 20.48 -26.63
CA LEU A 133 5.40 21.12 -27.52
C LEU A 133 5.47 22.65 -27.36
N THR A 134 5.35 23.40 -28.46
CA THR A 134 5.01 24.81 -28.45
C THR A 134 3.63 24.96 -29.10
N HIS A 135 2.74 25.68 -28.45
CA HIS A 135 1.35 25.86 -28.90
C HIS A 135 0.84 27.25 -28.54
N LEU A 136 -0.26 27.68 -29.16
CA LEU A 136 -0.85 29.00 -28.98
C LEU A 136 -2.10 28.95 -28.10
N ALA A 137 -2.54 30.09 -27.63
CA ALA A 137 -3.84 30.22 -26.99
C ALA A 137 -4.94 29.75 -27.95
N GLY A 138 -5.90 28.93 -27.46
CA GLY A 138 -6.98 28.40 -28.28
C GLY A 138 -6.64 27.09 -29.01
N ASP A 139 -5.38 26.69 -29.10
CA ASP A 139 -5.05 25.35 -29.60
C ASP A 139 -5.68 24.25 -28.74
N GLU A 140 -6.04 23.11 -29.34
CA GLU A 140 -6.62 21.96 -28.65
C GLU A 140 -5.75 21.48 -27.49
N VAL A 141 -4.42 21.48 -27.68
CA VAL A 141 -3.45 21.11 -26.63
C VAL A 141 -3.53 22.09 -25.46
N THR A 142 -3.58 23.39 -25.70
CA THR A 142 -3.71 24.43 -24.67
C THR A 142 -4.99 24.22 -23.87
N THR A 143 -6.11 24.13 -24.57
CA THR A 143 -7.45 23.95 -23.97
C THR A 143 -7.52 22.67 -23.13
N SER A 144 -6.95 21.57 -23.64
CA SER A 144 -6.90 20.29 -22.94
C SER A 144 -6.05 20.35 -21.67
N LEU A 145 -4.88 21.00 -21.72
CA LEU A 145 -4.00 21.18 -20.56
C LEU A 145 -4.65 22.10 -19.50
N GLU A 146 -5.27 23.19 -19.92
CA GLU A 146 -6.00 24.08 -18.99
C GLU A 146 -7.14 23.36 -18.28
N SER A 147 -7.97 22.62 -19.04
CA SER A 147 -9.04 21.78 -18.49
C SER A 147 -8.50 20.73 -17.52
N MET A 148 -7.36 20.11 -17.84
CA MET A 148 -6.70 19.15 -16.96
C MET A 148 -6.25 19.79 -15.64
N PHE A 149 -5.56 20.94 -15.69
CA PHE A 149 -5.10 21.62 -14.50
C PHE A 149 -6.24 22.17 -13.66
N GLN A 150 -7.30 22.67 -14.30
CA GLN A 150 -8.51 23.09 -13.60
C GLN A 150 -9.18 21.91 -12.89
N ARG A 151 -9.29 20.77 -13.54
CA ARG A 151 -9.80 19.53 -12.93
C ARG A 151 -8.96 19.10 -11.72
N TYR A 152 -7.62 19.27 -11.76
CA TYR A 152 -6.78 18.98 -10.60
C TYR A 152 -7.07 19.94 -9.44
N ARG A 153 -7.26 21.21 -9.67
CA ARG A 153 -7.61 22.20 -8.63
C ARG A 153 -8.93 21.87 -7.92
N THR A 154 -9.91 21.35 -8.64
CA THR A 154 -11.27 21.05 -8.12
C THR A 154 -11.42 19.60 -7.67
N TRP A 155 -10.39 18.79 -7.81
CA TRP A 155 -10.46 17.39 -7.44
C TRP A 155 -10.51 17.22 -5.93
N SER A 156 -11.50 16.47 -5.41
CA SER A 156 -11.72 16.27 -3.96
C SER A 156 -10.55 15.65 -3.18
N ARG A 157 -9.58 15.07 -3.89
CA ARG A 157 -8.33 14.54 -3.33
C ARG A 157 -7.18 15.54 -3.32
N MET A 158 -7.34 16.66 -3.98
CA MET A 158 -6.29 17.67 -4.06
C MET A 158 -6.45 18.61 -2.87
N GLN A 159 -5.40 18.70 -2.07
CA GLN A 159 -5.35 19.56 -0.89
C GLN A 159 -4.34 20.66 -1.12
N ASP A 160 -4.64 21.84 -0.64
CA ASP A 160 -3.67 22.92 -0.59
C ASP A 160 -2.53 22.56 0.38
N LEU A 161 -1.28 22.71 -0.06
CA LEU A 161 -0.13 22.42 0.80
C LEU A 161 -0.01 23.50 1.88
N ASP A 162 -0.25 23.12 3.12
CA ASP A 162 -0.07 23.93 4.31
C ASP A 162 0.77 23.20 5.38
N PRO A 163 1.12 23.85 6.50
CA PRO A 163 1.90 23.21 7.57
C PRO A 163 1.24 21.97 8.17
N LEU A 164 -0.09 21.91 8.26
CA LEU A 164 -0.82 20.77 8.85
C LEU A 164 -0.80 19.57 7.88
N VAL A 165 -1.06 19.80 6.61
CA VAL A 165 -0.98 18.78 5.55
C VAL A 165 0.45 18.21 5.46
N LEU A 166 1.48 19.07 5.51
CA LEU A 166 2.87 18.64 5.52
C LEU A 166 3.21 17.82 6.77
N GLN A 167 2.77 18.24 7.95
CA GLN A 167 3.00 17.55 9.21
C GLN A 167 2.38 16.15 9.19
N GLN A 168 1.11 16.05 8.77
CA GLN A 168 0.40 14.77 8.65
C GLN A 168 1.13 13.84 7.68
N TYR A 169 1.44 14.34 6.48
CA TYR A 169 2.17 13.55 5.49
C TYR A 169 3.54 13.09 6.00
N SER A 170 4.29 13.97 6.66
CA SER A 170 5.62 13.66 7.21
C SER A 170 5.56 12.57 8.28
N SER A 171 4.54 12.62 9.14
CA SER A 171 4.28 11.58 10.14
C SER A 171 4.00 10.23 9.50
N ASP A 172 3.09 10.21 8.52
CA ASP A 172 2.70 8.98 7.82
C ASP A 172 3.87 8.40 7.01
N HIS A 173 4.64 9.26 6.34
CA HIS A 173 5.86 8.89 5.61
C HIS A 173 6.92 8.28 6.54
N ALA A 174 7.12 8.87 7.73
CA ALA A 174 8.05 8.35 8.73
C ALA A 174 7.61 6.95 9.25
N ILE A 175 6.31 6.75 9.44
CA ILE A 175 5.73 5.45 9.80
C ILE A 175 5.99 4.44 8.69
N ASP A 176 5.67 4.76 7.42
CA ASP A 176 5.92 3.88 6.28
C ASP A 176 7.41 3.54 6.12
N LYS A 177 8.29 4.53 6.25
CA LYS A 177 9.74 4.34 6.17
C LYS A 177 10.27 3.42 7.28
N ARG A 178 9.76 3.54 8.51
CA ARG A 178 10.09 2.63 9.62
C ARG A 178 9.59 1.22 9.34
N GLU A 179 8.39 1.09 8.79
CA GLU A 179 7.80 -0.19 8.42
C GLU A 179 8.61 -0.85 7.27
N ARG A 180 9.00 -0.09 6.25
CA ARG A 180 9.87 -0.58 5.15
C ARG A 180 11.24 -1.03 5.67
N LYS A 181 11.90 -0.25 6.54
CA LYS A 181 13.18 -0.65 7.15
C LYS A 181 13.08 -1.91 8.00
N LYS A 182 11.99 -2.07 8.77
CA LYS A 182 11.73 -3.33 9.49
C LYS A 182 11.55 -4.50 8.53
N TYR A 183 10.94 -4.23 7.39
CA TYR A 183 10.72 -5.19 6.34
C TYR A 183 12.02 -5.57 5.62
N GLU A 184 12.86 -4.61 5.27
CA GLU A 184 14.19 -4.86 4.70
C GLU A 184 15.06 -5.68 5.67
N LYS A 185 15.06 -5.32 6.97
CA LYS A 185 15.74 -6.14 8.01
C LYS A 185 15.14 -7.54 8.12
N ALA A 186 13.82 -7.68 7.97
CA ALA A 186 13.17 -9.00 7.99
C ALA A 186 13.47 -9.83 6.72
N ARG A 187 13.76 -9.16 5.61
CA ARG A 187 14.24 -9.80 4.37
C ARG A 187 15.65 -10.38 4.54
N ASP A 188 16.46 -9.78 5.42
CA ASP A 188 17.80 -10.27 5.80
C ASP A 188 17.76 -11.33 6.92
N VAL A 189 16.58 -11.57 7.54
CA VAL A 189 16.38 -12.73 8.42
C VAL A 189 16.50 -13.98 7.56
N ALA A 190 17.54 -14.73 7.78
CA ALA A 190 17.80 -15.96 7.04
C ALA A 190 16.62 -16.92 7.25
N LEU A 191 16.05 -17.41 6.17
CA LEU A 191 15.17 -18.59 6.23
C LEU A 191 15.97 -19.73 6.91
N PRO A 192 15.32 -20.63 7.64
CA PRO A 192 15.98 -21.75 8.27
C PRO A 192 16.92 -22.47 7.30
N LYS A 193 18.08 -22.92 7.76
CA LYS A 193 19.07 -23.63 6.94
C LYS A 193 18.41 -24.84 6.26
N GLY A 194 18.72 -25.06 4.98
CA GLY A 194 18.22 -26.20 4.21
C GLY A 194 17.04 -25.88 3.26
N ILE A 195 16.53 -24.66 3.26
CA ILE A 195 15.49 -24.26 2.30
C ILE A 195 16.11 -23.93 0.94
N ASP A 196 15.57 -24.53 -0.10
CA ASP A 196 15.98 -24.25 -1.47
C ASP A 196 15.22 -23.03 -2.01
N LEU A 197 15.92 -21.91 -2.12
CA LEU A 197 15.37 -20.65 -2.63
C LEU A 197 14.90 -20.78 -4.10
N ARG A 198 15.48 -21.71 -4.87
CA ARG A 198 15.08 -21.94 -6.27
C ARG A 198 13.67 -22.55 -6.32
N VAL A 199 13.36 -23.47 -5.40
CA VAL A 199 12.03 -24.06 -5.28
C VAL A 199 10.98 -22.99 -4.93
N ILE A 200 11.30 -22.06 -4.02
CA ILE A 200 10.39 -20.95 -3.68
C ILE A 200 10.12 -20.09 -4.92
N SER A 201 11.17 -19.72 -5.67
CA SER A 201 11.04 -18.90 -6.87
C SER A 201 10.26 -19.62 -7.98
N ASP A 202 10.54 -20.89 -8.24
CA ASP A 202 9.80 -21.69 -9.24
C ASP A 202 8.31 -21.79 -8.87
N TRP A 203 8.01 -22.15 -7.63
CA TRP A 203 6.63 -22.27 -7.18
C TRP A 203 5.90 -20.94 -7.16
N HIS A 204 6.59 -19.85 -6.83
CA HIS A 204 6.01 -18.52 -6.90
C HIS A 204 5.70 -18.09 -8.34
N ASN A 205 6.59 -18.38 -9.30
CA ASN A 205 6.33 -18.11 -10.70
C ASN A 205 5.12 -18.90 -11.22
N ARG A 206 4.99 -20.18 -10.86
CA ARG A 206 3.80 -21.00 -11.17
C ARG A 206 2.54 -20.45 -10.52
N TYR A 207 2.61 -19.98 -9.27
CA TYR A 207 1.51 -19.33 -8.59
C TYR A 207 1.04 -18.06 -9.32
N LEU A 208 1.96 -17.23 -9.76
CA LEU A 208 1.65 -16.01 -10.52
C LEU A 208 1.08 -16.31 -11.92
N ALA A 209 1.44 -17.43 -12.51
CA ALA A 209 0.94 -17.88 -13.80
C ALA A 209 -0.44 -18.59 -13.70
N ASP A 210 -0.92 -18.90 -12.50
CA ASP A 210 -2.21 -19.55 -12.27
C ASP A 210 -3.36 -18.54 -12.23
N PRO A 211 -4.25 -18.47 -13.26
CA PRO A 211 -5.34 -17.50 -13.31
C PRO A 211 -6.33 -17.63 -12.14
N LYS A 212 -6.55 -18.87 -11.67
CA LYS A 212 -7.44 -19.11 -10.53
C LYS A 212 -6.84 -18.57 -9.24
N ALA A 213 -5.55 -18.80 -9.01
CA ALA A 213 -4.84 -18.26 -7.84
C ALA A 213 -4.84 -16.73 -7.84
N MET A 214 -4.66 -16.09 -9.00
CA MET A 214 -4.72 -14.63 -9.11
C MET A 214 -6.12 -14.08 -8.91
N SER A 215 -7.15 -14.75 -9.40
CA SER A 215 -8.55 -14.42 -9.12
C SER A 215 -8.85 -14.51 -7.62
N ASP A 216 -8.43 -15.60 -6.96
CA ASP A 216 -8.61 -15.79 -5.52
C ASP A 216 -7.88 -14.70 -4.70
N LEU A 217 -6.67 -14.32 -5.09
CA LEU A 217 -5.93 -13.24 -4.47
C LEU A 217 -6.65 -11.89 -4.59
N ALA A 218 -7.22 -11.60 -5.76
CA ALA A 218 -7.99 -10.38 -5.98
C ALA A 218 -9.26 -10.35 -5.12
N VAL A 219 -9.94 -11.49 -4.98
CA VAL A 219 -11.10 -11.68 -4.08
C VAL A 219 -10.70 -11.39 -2.63
N ARG A 220 -9.63 -12.00 -2.13
CA ARG A 220 -9.12 -11.77 -0.76
C ARG A 220 -8.80 -10.30 -0.50
N LYS A 221 -8.16 -9.59 -1.45
CA LYS A 221 -7.86 -8.15 -1.32
C LYS A 221 -9.13 -7.30 -1.19
N ARG A 222 -10.17 -7.58 -1.99
CA ARG A 222 -11.47 -6.89 -1.90
C ARG A 222 -12.19 -7.17 -0.58
N ALA A 223 -12.22 -8.44 -0.17
CA ALA A 223 -12.85 -8.84 1.09
C ALA A 223 -12.14 -8.19 2.30
N ARG A 224 -10.81 -8.10 2.28
CA ARG A 224 -10.06 -7.41 3.32
C ARG A 224 -10.35 -5.91 3.35
N ALA A 225 -10.45 -5.25 2.21
CA ALA A 225 -10.82 -3.83 2.15
C ALA A 225 -12.22 -3.60 2.76
N LYS A 226 -13.16 -4.54 2.58
CA LYS A 226 -14.48 -4.53 3.23
C LYS A 226 -14.37 -4.72 4.74
N ALA A 227 -13.54 -5.66 5.19
CA ALA A 227 -13.26 -5.92 6.61
C ALA A 227 -12.69 -4.69 7.34
N LEU A 228 -11.77 -3.96 6.70
CA LEU A 228 -11.20 -2.74 7.27
C LEU A 228 -12.21 -1.60 7.41
N ARG A 229 -13.22 -1.54 6.53
CA ARG A 229 -14.35 -0.59 6.70
C ARG A 229 -15.22 -0.96 7.89
N LEU A 230 -15.51 -2.24 8.05
CA LEU A 230 -16.27 -2.76 9.18
C LEU A 230 -15.56 -2.55 10.53
N GLN A 231 -14.23 -2.54 10.55
CA GLN A 231 -13.43 -2.27 11.75
C GLN A 231 -13.84 -0.96 12.45
N ARG A 232 -14.11 0.10 11.69
CA ARG A 232 -14.53 1.39 12.26
C ARG A 232 -15.88 1.30 12.95
N THR A 233 -16.81 0.58 12.34
CA THR A 233 -18.15 0.33 12.92
C THR A 233 -18.06 -0.50 14.19
N ILE A 234 -17.23 -1.54 14.19
CA ILE A 234 -17.03 -2.42 15.37
C ILE A 234 -16.40 -1.65 16.53
N ALA A 235 -15.41 -0.79 16.28
CA ALA A 235 -14.78 0.03 17.32
C ALA A 235 -15.81 0.95 18.01
N VAL A 236 -16.72 1.53 17.25
CA VAL A 236 -17.80 2.37 17.79
C VAL A 236 -18.83 1.55 18.58
N LEU A 237 -19.13 0.32 18.15
CA LEU A 237 -20.13 -0.54 18.80
C LEU A 237 -19.59 -1.22 20.06
N ALA A 238 -18.28 -1.38 20.20
CA ALA A 238 -17.67 -1.94 21.40
C ALA A 238 -17.91 -1.09 22.66
N ASP A 239 -18.09 0.23 22.48
CA ASP A 239 -18.23 1.22 23.54
C ASP A 239 -19.68 1.70 23.75
N ARG A 240 -20.67 1.17 23.02
CA ARG A 240 -22.08 1.59 23.11
C ARG A 240 -23.04 0.44 23.44
N PRO A 241 -24.22 0.73 24.02
CA PRO A 241 -25.29 -0.25 24.12
C PRO A 241 -25.71 -0.75 22.74
N ILE A 242 -25.76 -2.06 22.57
CA ILE A 242 -26.08 -2.69 21.28
C ILE A 242 -27.60 -2.64 21.10
N THR A 243 -28.08 -1.89 20.11
CA THR A 243 -29.50 -1.89 19.69
C THR A 243 -29.77 -3.05 18.73
N MET A 244 -31.05 -3.42 18.52
CA MET A 244 -31.42 -4.47 17.56
C MET A 244 -30.92 -4.17 16.14
N ALA A 245 -31.07 -2.93 15.66
CA ALA A 245 -30.61 -2.51 14.34
C ALA A 245 -29.08 -2.61 14.17
N SER A 246 -28.31 -2.29 15.25
CA SER A 246 -26.84 -2.43 15.23
C SER A 246 -26.40 -3.89 15.30
N LYS A 247 -27.22 -4.79 15.89
CA LYS A 247 -26.95 -6.24 15.90
C LYS A 247 -27.02 -6.83 14.51
N ASP A 248 -28.04 -6.52 13.74
CA ASP A 248 -28.24 -7.07 12.39
C ASP A 248 -27.11 -6.58 11.46
N GLN A 249 -26.80 -5.30 11.49
CA GLN A 249 -25.71 -4.70 10.70
C GLN A 249 -24.34 -5.32 11.07
N LEU A 250 -24.11 -5.59 12.34
CA LEU A 250 -22.90 -6.25 12.82
C LEU A 250 -22.86 -7.73 12.39
N ARG A 251 -23.98 -8.43 12.53
CA ARG A 251 -24.12 -9.85 12.16
C ARG A 251 -23.89 -10.07 10.67
N ASP A 252 -24.43 -9.20 9.82
CA ASP A 252 -24.22 -9.27 8.37
C ASP A 252 -22.77 -8.91 8.01
N GLY A 253 -22.20 -7.89 8.63
CA GLY A 253 -20.80 -7.54 8.47
C GLY A 253 -19.84 -8.64 8.92
N LEU A 254 -20.12 -9.32 10.02
CA LEU A 254 -19.35 -10.47 10.52
C LEU A 254 -19.50 -11.69 9.59
N ARG A 255 -20.71 -11.96 9.08
CA ARG A 255 -20.94 -13.02 8.09
C ARG A 255 -20.15 -12.77 6.80
N ASP A 256 -20.16 -11.56 6.30
CA ASP A 256 -19.37 -11.16 5.13
C ASP A 256 -17.86 -11.34 5.36
N LEU A 257 -17.37 -11.01 6.54
CA LEU A 257 -15.97 -11.11 6.94
C LEU A 257 -15.55 -12.57 7.13
N MET A 258 -16.44 -13.39 7.70
CA MET A 258 -16.19 -14.78 8.03
C MET A 258 -16.59 -15.76 6.93
N GLY A 259 -17.17 -15.27 5.83
CA GLY A 259 -17.45 -16.08 4.65
C GLY A 259 -18.66 -17.02 4.77
N SER A 260 -19.62 -16.72 5.63
CA SER A 260 -20.84 -17.55 5.80
C SER A 260 -21.93 -17.28 4.75
N SER A 261 -21.77 -16.29 3.88
CA SER A 261 -22.82 -15.80 2.96
C SER A 261 -22.68 -16.26 1.50
N GLY A 262 -21.93 -17.33 1.21
CA GLY A 262 -21.79 -17.86 -0.15
C GLY A 262 -21.00 -16.96 -1.14
N GLY A 263 -20.48 -15.83 -0.66
CA GLY A 263 -19.70 -14.88 -1.44
C GLY A 263 -18.19 -15.07 -1.31
N ALA A 264 -17.45 -14.11 -1.84
CA ALA A 264 -15.99 -14.09 -1.81
C ALA A 264 -15.46 -14.03 -0.37
N HIS A 265 -14.74 -15.03 0.04
CA HIS A 265 -14.21 -15.19 1.41
C HIS A 265 -12.83 -14.54 1.56
N LEU A 266 -12.60 -13.85 2.69
CA LEU A 266 -11.26 -13.37 3.02
C LEU A 266 -10.32 -14.54 3.32
N TRP A 267 -10.82 -15.57 4.03
CA TRP A 267 -10.05 -16.72 4.46
C TRP A 267 -10.65 -18.04 3.94
N SER A 268 -9.79 -18.88 3.37
CA SER A 268 -10.20 -20.16 2.75
C SER A 268 -10.02 -21.35 3.69
N SER A 269 -9.68 -21.13 4.97
CA SER A 269 -9.29 -22.19 5.90
C SER A 269 -10.41 -23.19 6.24
N GLY A 270 -11.66 -22.91 5.85
CA GLY A 270 -12.79 -23.79 6.07
C GLY A 270 -13.23 -23.93 7.54
N SER A 271 -12.51 -23.35 8.51
CA SER A 271 -12.91 -23.37 9.93
C SER A 271 -14.06 -22.41 10.21
N ILE A 272 -14.08 -21.27 9.53
CA ILE A 272 -15.13 -20.26 9.66
C ILE A 272 -16.48 -20.75 9.12
N PRO A 273 -16.60 -21.36 7.92
CA PRO A 273 -17.88 -21.91 7.47
C PRO A 273 -18.45 -23.03 8.35
N ARG A 274 -17.59 -23.79 9.04
CA ARG A 274 -18.02 -24.92 9.86
C ARG A 274 -18.40 -24.55 11.30
N GLN A 275 -17.77 -23.54 11.89
CA GLN A 275 -17.94 -23.16 13.29
C GLN A 275 -18.37 -21.71 13.50
N GLY A 276 -18.35 -20.89 12.43
CA GLY A 276 -18.69 -19.48 12.51
C GLY A 276 -20.13 -19.20 12.94
N SER A 277 -21.08 -20.10 12.63
CA SER A 277 -22.44 -20.01 13.13
C SER A 277 -22.48 -20.06 14.67
N LYS A 278 -21.72 -20.97 15.29
CA LYS A 278 -21.64 -21.07 16.76
C LYS A 278 -20.96 -19.83 17.37
N ALA A 279 -19.88 -19.34 16.74
CA ALA A 279 -19.22 -18.11 17.21
C ALA A 279 -20.13 -16.88 17.13
N LEU A 280 -20.98 -16.80 16.11
CA LEU A 280 -21.94 -15.68 15.92
C LEU A 280 -23.10 -15.71 16.95
N GLU A 281 -23.36 -16.83 17.61
CA GLU A 281 -24.30 -16.91 18.74
C GLU A 281 -23.78 -16.12 19.96
N HIS A 282 -22.48 -15.88 20.03
CA HIS A 282 -21.80 -15.13 21.10
C HIS A 282 -21.43 -13.70 20.64
N GLU A 283 -22.41 -12.89 20.23
CA GLU A 283 -22.19 -11.58 19.59
C GLU A 283 -21.28 -10.64 20.40
N LYS A 284 -21.57 -10.42 21.70
CA LYS A 284 -20.76 -9.52 22.56
C LYS A 284 -19.31 -9.99 22.71
N PRO A 285 -19.01 -11.27 23.03
CA PRO A 285 -17.64 -11.78 23.03
C PRO A 285 -16.95 -11.64 21.67
N MET A 286 -17.65 -11.87 20.56
CA MET A 286 -17.09 -11.72 19.21
C MET A 286 -16.76 -10.27 18.89
N ILE A 287 -17.62 -9.30 19.21
CA ILE A 287 -17.32 -7.88 19.04
C ILE A 287 -16.06 -7.49 19.82
N ARG A 288 -15.95 -7.93 21.08
CA ARG A 288 -14.77 -7.68 21.90
C ARG A 288 -13.51 -8.33 21.29
N LEU A 289 -13.62 -9.52 20.76
CA LEU A 289 -12.52 -10.21 20.08
C LEU A 289 -12.04 -9.43 18.84
N PHE A 290 -12.96 -8.91 18.04
CA PHE A 290 -12.65 -8.05 16.89
C PHE A 290 -11.99 -6.73 17.31
N ALA A 291 -12.54 -6.06 18.33
CA ALA A 291 -11.96 -4.84 18.89
C ALA A 291 -10.55 -5.11 19.42
N LEU A 292 -10.35 -6.23 20.11
CA LEU A 292 -9.04 -6.66 20.60
C LEU A 292 -8.05 -6.90 19.46
N ALA A 293 -8.45 -7.63 18.41
CA ALA A 293 -7.59 -7.86 17.25
C ALA A 293 -7.16 -6.55 16.58
N SER A 294 -8.06 -5.57 16.49
CA SER A 294 -7.77 -4.23 16.01
C SER A 294 -6.79 -3.49 16.93
N ALA A 295 -7.01 -3.52 18.24
CA ALA A 295 -6.12 -2.90 19.23
C ALA A 295 -4.70 -3.50 19.21
N MET A 296 -4.60 -4.82 18.95
CA MET A 296 -3.32 -5.52 18.83
C MET A 296 -2.55 -5.19 17.54
N SER A 297 -3.15 -4.49 16.59
CA SER A 297 -2.53 -4.16 15.29
C SER A 297 -1.15 -3.48 15.41
N ARG A 298 -0.89 -2.78 16.50
CA ARG A 298 0.38 -2.08 16.78
C ARG A 298 1.31 -2.83 17.74
N ARG A 299 0.87 -3.94 18.34
CA ARG A 299 1.65 -4.74 19.30
C ARG A 299 2.57 -5.74 18.60
N GLN A 300 3.56 -6.24 19.32
CA GLN A 300 4.43 -7.31 18.82
C GLN A 300 3.66 -8.62 18.64
N PRO A 301 4.05 -9.49 17.67
CA PRO A 301 3.33 -10.73 17.40
C PRO A 301 3.13 -11.61 18.62
N GLN A 302 4.10 -11.69 19.51
CA GLN A 302 4.02 -12.45 20.75
C GLN A 302 2.90 -11.94 21.66
N GLU A 303 2.84 -10.61 21.89
CA GLU A 303 1.86 -9.98 22.77
C GLU A 303 0.45 -10.08 22.19
N GLY A 304 0.30 -9.73 20.91
CA GLY A 304 -1.01 -9.76 20.25
C GLY A 304 -1.58 -11.16 20.14
N TYR A 305 -0.75 -12.15 19.84
CA TYR A 305 -1.18 -13.53 19.82
C TYR A 305 -1.60 -14.04 21.22
N ASP A 306 -0.84 -13.73 22.27
CA ASP A 306 -1.18 -14.17 23.63
C ASP A 306 -2.51 -13.57 24.11
N ALA A 307 -2.73 -12.26 23.85
CA ALA A 307 -4.00 -11.61 24.14
C ALA A 307 -5.16 -12.23 23.39
N MET A 308 -5.01 -12.45 22.09
CA MET A 308 -6.05 -13.07 21.25
C MET A 308 -6.32 -14.51 21.64
N ARG A 309 -5.29 -15.30 21.94
CA ARG A 309 -5.41 -16.69 22.39
C ARG A 309 -6.24 -16.81 23.67
N LYS A 310 -5.95 -15.96 24.65
CA LYS A 310 -6.69 -15.94 25.93
C LYS A 310 -8.16 -15.56 25.73
N ALA A 311 -8.42 -14.51 24.95
CA ALA A 311 -9.77 -14.06 24.68
C ALA A 311 -10.56 -15.06 23.83
N ALA A 312 -9.97 -15.61 22.78
CA ALA A 312 -10.62 -16.54 21.88
C ALA A 312 -10.95 -17.89 22.56
N ALA A 313 -10.12 -18.35 23.49
CA ALA A 313 -10.35 -19.61 24.23
C ALA A 313 -11.64 -19.61 25.06
N THR A 314 -12.18 -18.43 25.39
CA THR A 314 -13.45 -18.30 26.16
C THR A 314 -14.70 -18.29 25.26
N ILE A 315 -14.54 -18.32 23.92
CA ILE A 315 -15.65 -18.20 22.98
C ILE A 315 -15.84 -19.54 22.26
N PRO A 316 -16.97 -20.24 22.46
CA PRO A 316 -17.26 -21.46 21.74
C PRO A 316 -17.21 -21.29 20.22
N GLY A 317 -16.57 -22.21 19.51
CA GLY A 317 -16.44 -22.15 18.06
C GLY A 317 -15.29 -21.26 17.56
N VAL A 318 -14.59 -20.53 18.43
CA VAL A 318 -13.42 -19.73 18.07
C VAL A 318 -12.14 -20.51 18.36
N GLY A 319 -11.43 -20.88 17.31
CA GLY A 319 -10.16 -21.60 17.39
C GLY A 319 -8.96 -20.76 16.99
N LEU A 320 -7.80 -21.40 17.02
CA LEU A 320 -6.51 -20.81 16.65
C LEU A 320 -6.51 -20.17 15.25
N ASN A 321 -7.15 -20.82 14.29
CA ASN A 321 -7.26 -20.30 12.92
C ASN A 321 -7.90 -18.92 12.90
N MET A 322 -9.11 -18.80 13.49
CA MET A 322 -9.87 -17.55 13.51
C MET A 322 -9.10 -16.45 14.24
N ALA A 323 -8.47 -16.74 15.38
CA ALA A 323 -7.70 -15.77 16.14
C ALA A 323 -6.53 -15.19 15.30
N THR A 324 -5.79 -16.05 14.59
CA THR A 324 -4.65 -15.60 13.75
C THR A 324 -5.11 -14.97 12.44
N GLU A 325 -6.21 -15.41 11.86
CA GLU A 325 -6.85 -14.78 10.70
C GLU A 325 -7.31 -13.36 11.00
N LEU A 326 -7.93 -13.12 12.17
CA LEU A 326 -8.31 -11.78 12.62
C LEU A 326 -7.10 -10.87 12.81
N LEU A 327 -6.05 -11.33 13.48
CA LEU A 327 -4.81 -10.57 13.64
C LEU A 327 -4.20 -10.21 12.28
N CYS A 328 -4.12 -11.17 11.38
CA CYS A 328 -3.59 -10.96 10.03
C CYS A 328 -4.47 -10.02 9.20
N THR A 329 -5.79 -10.04 9.39
CA THR A 329 -6.72 -9.13 8.70
C THR A 329 -6.41 -7.68 9.02
N PHE A 330 -6.23 -7.35 10.30
CA PHE A 330 -6.03 -5.96 10.75
C PHE A 330 -4.57 -5.50 10.69
N ALA A 331 -3.61 -6.43 10.80
CA ALA A 331 -2.19 -6.10 10.75
C ALA A 331 -1.35 -7.11 9.96
N PRO A 332 -1.57 -7.27 8.64
CA PRO A 332 -0.93 -8.30 7.81
C PRO A 332 0.57 -8.11 7.61
N ARG A 333 1.11 -6.97 7.99
CA ARG A 333 2.57 -6.77 8.02
C ARG A 333 3.23 -7.30 9.29
N ARG A 334 2.42 -7.73 10.30
CA ARG A 334 2.90 -8.18 11.60
C ARG A 334 2.56 -9.62 11.90
N TYR A 335 1.32 -10.00 11.62
CA TYR A 335 0.76 -11.27 12.03
C TYR A 335 0.54 -12.17 10.83
N ALA A 336 0.98 -13.41 10.95
CA ALA A 336 0.73 -14.45 9.97
C ALA A 336 -0.48 -15.29 10.38
N VAL A 337 -1.11 -15.93 9.40
CA VAL A 337 -2.13 -16.94 9.66
C VAL A 337 -1.45 -18.25 10.09
N TYR A 338 -1.98 -18.91 11.09
CA TYR A 338 -1.54 -20.23 11.54
C TYR A 338 -2.68 -21.24 11.48
N ASN A 339 -2.73 -21.99 10.42
CA ASN A 339 -3.70 -23.03 10.17
C ASN A 339 -3.05 -24.28 9.54
N GLY A 340 -3.85 -25.33 9.32
CA GLY A 340 -3.36 -26.58 8.75
C GLY A 340 -2.74 -26.44 7.36
N ASN A 341 -3.28 -25.55 6.53
CA ASN A 341 -2.76 -25.30 5.17
C ASN A 341 -1.39 -24.60 5.24
N THR A 342 -1.25 -23.58 6.08
CA THR A 342 0.01 -22.89 6.33
C THR A 342 1.09 -23.87 6.81
N VAL A 343 0.77 -24.71 7.80
CA VAL A 343 1.70 -25.72 8.33
C VAL A 343 2.09 -26.74 7.25
N GLY A 344 1.11 -27.22 6.47
CA GLY A 344 1.35 -28.18 5.40
C GLY A 344 2.22 -27.62 4.27
N ALA A 345 1.99 -26.36 3.88
CA ALA A 345 2.78 -25.67 2.87
C ALA A 345 4.23 -25.41 3.33
N LEU A 346 4.41 -24.93 4.56
CA LEU A 346 5.76 -24.70 5.12
C LEU A 346 6.57 -26.00 5.17
N ARG A 347 5.94 -27.12 5.57
CA ARG A 347 6.59 -28.45 5.53
C ARG A 347 6.95 -28.88 4.12
N ALA A 348 6.09 -28.59 3.13
CA ALA A 348 6.39 -28.91 1.73
C ALA A 348 7.61 -28.13 1.21
N LEU A 349 7.85 -26.93 1.77
CA LEU A 349 9.05 -26.11 1.52
C LEU A 349 10.27 -26.54 2.36
N GLY A 350 10.16 -27.58 3.20
CA GLY A 350 11.25 -28.02 4.09
C GLY A 350 11.39 -27.19 5.36
N ILE A 351 10.36 -26.41 5.72
CA ILE A 351 10.33 -25.60 6.94
C ILE A 351 9.63 -26.38 8.05
N GLU A 352 10.38 -26.73 9.09
CA GLU A 352 9.77 -27.38 10.25
C GLU A 352 8.88 -26.43 11.04
N THR A 353 7.67 -26.89 11.34
CA THR A 353 6.72 -26.17 12.17
C THR A 353 6.07 -27.10 13.19
N ALA A 354 5.58 -26.55 14.30
CA ALA A 354 4.73 -27.32 15.21
C ALA A 354 3.50 -27.84 14.45
N ARG A 355 2.98 -28.99 14.88
CA ARG A 355 1.71 -29.50 14.35
C ARG A 355 0.60 -28.51 14.72
N HIS A 356 -0.21 -28.12 13.72
CA HIS A 356 -1.40 -27.33 13.96
C HIS A 356 -2.44 -28.21 14.68
N ALA A 357 -2.89 -27.77 15.85
CA ALA A 357 -3.94 -28.45 16.59
C ALA A 357 -4.89 -27.43 17.27
N ASN A 358 -4.47 -26.84 18.38
CA ASN A 358 -5.26 -25.91 19.19
C ASN A 358 -4.36 -24.79 19.76
N PHE A 359 -4.92 -23.90 20.57
CA PHE A 359 -4.17 -22.81 21.20
C PHE A 359 -2.98 -23.27 22.07
N GLY A 360 -2.98 -24.50 22.57
CA GLY A 360 -1.85 -25.09 23.31
C GLY A 360 -0.72 -25.60 22.41
N ALA A 361 -0.99 -25.77 21.11
CA ALA A 361 -0.01 -26.35 20.19
C ALA A 361 1.16 -25.42 19.87
N ILE A 362 0.97 -24.11 20.01
CA ILE A 362 1.99 -23.10 19.77
C ILE A 362 1.93 -21.99 20.82
N GLY A 363 3.03 -21.81 21.54
CA GLY A 363 3.17 -20.71 22.48
C GLY A 363 3.44 -19.35 21.80
N PRO A 364 3.27 -18.21 22.52
CA PRO A 364 3.41 -16.88 21.95
C PRO A 364 4.78 -16.61 21.30
N ALA A 365 5.87 -17.05 21.93
CA ALA A 365 7.22 -16.89 21.38
C ALA A 365 7.40 -17.66 20.06
N ARG A 366 6.88 -18.88 20.00
CA ARG A 366 6.95 -19.74 18.81
C ARG A 366 6.08 -19.21 17.67
N TYR A 367 4.93 -18.60 18.00
CA TYR A 367 4.12 -17.88 17.02
C TYR A 367 4.84 -16.65 16.46
N ALA A 368 5.56 -15.89 17.29
CA ALA A 368 6.38 -14.77 16.83
C ALA A 368 7.48 -15.24 15.85
N GLN A 369 8.18 -16.34 16.17
CA GLN A 369 9.15 -16.95 15.25
C GLN A 369 8.52 -17.39 13.92
N LEU A 370 7.30 -17.93 13.96
CA LEU A 370 6.56 -18.26 12.74
C LEU A 370 6.24 -17.02 11.92
N CYS A 371 5.80 -15.93 12.55
CA CYS A 371 5.58 -14.65 11.85
C CYS A 371 6.86 -14.15 11.18
N ASP A 372 8.01 -14.29 11.83
CA ASP A 372 9.32 -13.91 11.26
C ASP A 372 9.69 -14.80 10.07
N THR A 373 9.49 -16.11 10.19
CA THR A 373 9.72 -17.06 9.08
C THR A 373 8.85 -16.75 7.87
N ILE A 374 7.54 -16.53 8.07
CA ILE A 374 6.62 -16.20 6.98
C ILE A 374 6.94 -14.80 6.42
N ARG A 375 7.42 -13.87 7.23
CA ARG A 375 7.87 -12.56 6.78
C ARG A 375 9.12 -12.65 5.91
N ALA A 376 10.08 -13.50 6.27
CA ALA A 376 11.25 -13.79 5.44
C ALA A 376 10.84 -14.42 4.10
N LEU A 377 9.91 -15.38 4.11
CA LEU A 377 9.32 -15.96 2.88
C LEU A 377 8.62 -14.89 2.04
N ALA A 378 7.78 -14.05 2.66
CA ALA A 378 7.08 -12.95 2.00
C ALA A 378 8.08 -12.01 1.29
N GLY A 379 9.22 -11.72 1.91
CA GLY A 379 10.30 -10.96 1.29
C GLY A 379 10.86 -11.60 0.03
N ARG A 380 10.99 -12.91 0.00
CA ARG A 380 11.49 -13.64 -1.18
C ARG A 380 10.52 -13.62 -2.35
N ILE A 381 9.23 -13.53 -2.08
CA ILE A 381 8.18 -13.40 -3.11
C ILE A 381 7.74 -11.95 -3.39
N GLY A 382 8.50 -10.97 -2.93
CA GLY A 382 8.29 -9.56 -3.26
C GLY A 382 7.10 -8.89 -2.55
N THR A 383 6.64 -9.40 -1.41
CA THR A 383 5.54 -8.79 -0.64
C THR A 383 5.91 -8.52 0.82
N SER A 384 5.27 -7.51 1.44
CA SER A 384 5.29 -7.26 2.88
C SER A 384 4.00 -7.70 3.57
N ASP A 385 3.01 -8.08 2.78
CA ASP A 385 1.67 -8.44 3.24
C ASP A 385 1.62 -9.94 3.50
N LEU A 386 1.59 -10.35 4.78
CA LEU A 386 1.57 -11.76 5.17
C LEU A 386 0.24 -12.44 4.81
N SER A 387 -0.83 -11.67 4.51
CA SER A 387 -2.04 -12.24 3.94
C SER A 387 -1.86 -12.65 2.47
N THR A 388 -1.01 -11.93 1.74
CA THR A 388 -0.59 -12.33 0.38
C THR A 388 0.33 -13.56 0.43
N ALA A 389 1.26 -13.61 1.40
CA ALA A 389 2.07 -14.81 1.63
C ALA A 389 1.23 -16.01 2.03
N ASP A 390 0.18 -15.82 2.84
CA ASP A 390 -0.78 -16.90 3.18
C ASP A 390 -1.53 -17.40 1.94
N ALA A 391 -1.91 -16.52 1.01
CA ALA A 391 -2.53 -16.95 -0.24
C ALA A 391 -1.61 -17.86 -1.06
N PHE A 392 -0.33 -17.53 -1.16
CA PHE A 392 0.67 -18.37 -1.80
C PHE A 392 0.88 -19.71 -1.06
N LEU A 393 1.00 -19.68 0.28
CA LEU A 393 1.10 -20.91 1.09
C LEU A 393 -0.13 -21.79 0.95
N ASN A 394 -1.32 -21.21 0.92
CA ASN A 394 -2.56 -21.95 0.70
C ASN A 394 -2.58 -22.62 -0.68
N TRP A 395 -2.12 -21.94 -1.73
CA TRP A 395 -1.99 -22.50 -3.06
C TRP A 395 -0.98 -23.66 -3.07
N ILE A 396 0.22 -23.50 -2.46
CA ILE A 396 1.19 -24.60 -2.32
C ILE A 396 0.55 -25.84 -1.67
N TYR A 397 -0.17 -25.64 -0.57
CA TYR A 397 -0.82 -26.75 0.14
C TYR A 397 -1.74 -27.57 -0.78
N TRP A 398 -2.57 -26.89 -1.57
CA TRP A 398 -3.51 -27.56 -2.45
C TRP A 398 -2.82 -28.18 -3.68
N GLU A 399 -1.79 -27.54 -4.22
CA GLU A 399 -1.02 -28.09 -5.33
C GLU A 399 -0.23 -29.36 -4.92
N VAL A 400 0.34 -29.35 -3.72
CA VAL A 400 1.01 -30.53 -3.15
C VAL A 400 0.00 -31.64 -2.85
N LYS A 401 -1.15 -31.31 -2.30
CA LYS A 401 -2.22 -32.28 -2.02
C LYS A 401 -2.79 -32.90 -3.29
N ALA A 402 -2.82 -32.16 -4.38
CA ALA A 402 -3.25 -32.63 -5.69
C ALA A 402 -2.13 -33.36 -6.46
N GLY A 403 -0.92 -33.49 -5.90
CA GLY A 403 0.21 -34.16 -6.55
C GLY A 403 0.88 -33.35 -7.66
N ARG A 404 0.49 -32.08 -7.89
CA ARG A 404 1.06 -31.21 -8.93
C ARG A 404 2.38 -30.57 -8.52
N LEU A 405 2.64 -30.42 -7.22
CA LEU A 405 3.95 -30.08 -6.67
C LEU A 405 4.48 -31.24 -5.84
N LYS A 406 5.74 -31.61 -6.04
CA LYS A 406 6.41 -32.65 -5.26
C LYS A 406 7.02 -32.03 -4.01
N ARG A 407 6.77 -32.67 -2.84
CA ARG A 407 7.47 -32.32 -1.59
C ARG A 407 8.97 -32.50 -1.82
N LYS A 408 9.78 -31.60 -1.27
CA LYS A 408 11.20 -31.89 -1.13
C LYS A 408 11.31 -33.03 -0.11
N ASN A 409 11.85 -34.17 -0.54
CA ASN A 409 12.12 -35.27 0.38
C ASN A 409 13.06 -34.77 1.47
N SER A 410 12.63 -34.94 2.71
CA SER A 410 13.45 -34.78 3.92
C SER A 410 14.60 -35.77 3.93
#